data_0845116774b00a00dd2cb6c59c7841c7
#
_entry.id   0845116774b00a00dd2cb6c59c7841c7
#
_cell.length_a   1.000
_cell.length_b   1.000
_cell.length_c   1.000
_cell.angle_alpha   90.00
_cell.angle_beta   90.00
_cell.angle_gamma   90.00
#
_symmetry.space_group_name_H-M   'P 1'
#
loop_
_entity.id
_entity.type
_entity.pdbx_description
1 polymer ?
#
loop_
_entity_poly.entity_id
_entity_poly.type
_entity_poly.pdbx_seq_one_letter_code
_entity_poly.pdbx_strand_id
1 'polypeptide(L)' 'DERPVMRGTAAWALGKIGGIEAQQALQSAMKRETDAEVLEEIQKGLALI' A
#
# COMPACT_ATOMS: atom_id res chain seq x y z
N ASP A 1 11.23 1.79 -12.61
CA ASP A 1 10.10 2.70 -12.67
C ASP A 1 8.78 1.95 -12.57
N GLU A 2 8.12 2.06 -11.46
CA GLU A 2 6.90 1.30 -11.19
C GLU A 2 5.67 2.06 -11.63
N ARG A 3 4.80 1.34 -12.32
CA ARG A 3 3.51 1.90 -12.72
C ARG A 3 2.58 1.95 -11.50
N PRO A 4 1.63 2.92 -11.48
CA PRO A 4 0.67 3.01 -10.37
C PRO A 4 -0.07 1.70 -10.12
N VAL A 5 -0.44 0.97 -11.17
CA VAL A 5 -1.12 -0.31 -11.02
C VAL A 5 -0.28 -1.29 -10.21
N MET A 6 1.01 -1.34 -10.48
CA MET A 6 1.90 -2.26 -9.75
C MET A 6 2.06 -1.84 -8.30
N ARG A 7 2.15 -0.52 -8.05
CA ARG A 7 2.24 -0.03 -6.67
C ARG A 7 0.97 -0.36 -5.89
N GLY A 8 -0.19 -0.19 -6.52
CA GLY A 8 -1.46 -0.54 -5.88
C GLY A 8 -1.57 -2.02 -5.57
N THR A 9 -1.15 -2.86 -6.52
CA THR A 9 -1.16 -4.31 -6.32
C THR A 9 -0.24 -4.71 -5.18
N ALA A 10 0.94 -4.09 -5.11
CA ALA A 10 1.89 -4.38 -4.03
C ALA A 10 1.30 -3.99 -2.68
N ALA A 11 0.63 -2.85 -2.60
CA ALA A 11 -0.02 -2.40 -1.36
C ALA A 11 -1.11 -3.37 -0.93
N TRP A 12 -1.90 -3.84 -1.89
CA TRP A 12 -2.96 -4.81 -1.60
C TRP A 12 -2.37 -6.11 -1.07
N ALA A 13 -1.30 -6.59 -1.71
CA ALA A 13 -0.64 -7.81 -1.27
C ALA A 13 -0.08 -7.68 0.14
N LEU A 14 0.53 -6.54 0.45
CA LEU A 14 1.04 -6.28 1.80
C LEU A 14 -0.09 -6.30 2.83
N GLY A 15 -1.24 -5.72 2.48
CA GLY A 15 -2.39 -5.75 3.36
C GLY A 15 -2.86 -7.17 3.65
N LYS A 16 -2.82 -8.03 2.65
CA LYS A 16 -3.20 -9.44 2.81
C LYS A 16 -2.22 -10.20 3.70
N ILE A 17 -0.92 -9.91 3.57
CA ILE A 17 0.10 -10.54 4.39
C ILE A 17 -0.05 -10.10 5.84
N GLY A 18 -0.27 -8.83 6.07
CA GLY A 18 -0.45 -8.27 7.39
C GLY A 18 0.83 -8.19 8.20
N GLY A 19 0.68 -7.91 9.49
CA GLY A 19 1.81 -7.82 10.40
C GLY A 19 2.39 -6.42 10.50
N ILE A 20 3.25 -6.23 11.50
CA ILE A 20 3.81 -4.91 11.78
C ILE A 20 4.68 -4.41 10.62
N GLU A 21 5.47 -5.31 10.04
CA GLU A 21 6.35 -4.92 8.95
C GLU A 21 5.56 -4.46 7.73
N ALA A 22 4.48 -5.18 7.40
CA ALA A 22 3.63 -4.79 6.29
C ALA A 22 2.94 -3.45 6.58
N GLN A 23 2.49 -3.27 7.81
CA GLN A 23 1.85 -2.02 8.21
C GLN A 23 2.81 -0.84 8.06
N GLN A 24 4.05 -1.00 8.52
CA GLN A 24 5.06 0.05 8.43
C GLN A 24 5.39 0.36 6.96
N ALA A 25 5.48 -0.69 6.13
CA ALA A 25 5.76 -0.50 4.72
C ALA A 25 4.63 0.28 4.03
N LEU A 26 3.38 -0.03 4.37
CA LEU A 26 2.23 0.67 3.81
C LEU A 26 2.19 2.12 4.27
N GLN A 27 2.48 2.38 5.54
CA GLN A 27 2.51 3.74 6.05
C GLN A 27 3.60 4.57 5.38
N SER A 28 4.77 3.98 5.16
CA SER A 28 5.85 4.67 4.45
C SER A 28 5.47 4.95 3.01
N ALA A 29 4.81 3.98 2.35
CA ALA A 29 4.37 4.16 0.98
C ALA A 29 3.35 5.29 0.89
N MET A 30 2.45 5.41 1.87
CA MET A 30 1.45 6.47 1.88
C MET A 30 2.09 7.85 1.88
N LYS A 31 3.21 8.01 2.59
CA LYS A 31 3.89 9.30 2.66
C LYS A 31 4.53 9.70 1.34
N ARG A 32 4.92 8.71 0.52
CA ARG A 32 5.61 8.96 -0.73
C ARG A 32 4.69 8.97 -1.95
N GLU A 33 3.52 8.35 -1.83
CA GLU A 33 2.64 8.15 -2.96
C GLU A 33 1.90 9.43 -3.31
N THR A 34 1.80 9.72 -4.62
CA THR A 34 1.08 10.88 -5.12
C THR A 34 -0.14 10.50 -5.96
N ASP A 35 -0.25 9.24 -6.37
CA ASP A 35 -1.38 8.79 -7.18
C ASP A 35 -2.57 8.47 -6.28
N ALA A 36 -3.72 9.07 -6.57
CA ALA A 36 -4.90 8.94 -5.71
C ALA A 36 -5.41 7.50 -5.65
N GLU A 37 -5.36 6.78 -6.78
CA GLU A 37 -5.83 5.40 -6.80
C GLU A 37 -4.93 4.51 -5.97
N VAL A 38 -3.62 4.75 -6.03
CA VAL A 38 -2.67 3.98 -5.24
C VAL A 38 -2.86 4.27 -3.76
N LEU A 39 -3.11 5.53 -3.41
CA LEU A 39 -3.39 5.90 -2.02
C LEU A 39 -4.61 5.15 -1.49
N GLU A 40 -5.65 5.00 -2.30
CA GLU A 40 -6.82 4.22 -1.90
C GLU A 40 -6.46 2.77 -1.63
N GLU A 41 -5.62 2.18 -2.49
CA GLU A 41 -5.21 0.80 -2.30
C GLU A 41 -4.37 0.63 -1.04
N ILE A 42 -3.51 1.60 -0.75
CA ILE A 42 -2.71 1.58 0.47
C ILE A 42 -3.63 1.63 1.69
N GLN A 43 -4.63 2.51 1.66
CA GLN A 43 -5.57 2.63 2.77
C GLN A 43 -6.36 1.34 2.97
N LYS A 44 -6.78 0.70 1.87
CA LYS A 44 -7.44 -0.59 1.96
C LYS A 44 -6.53 -1.65 2.57
N GLY A 45 -5.26 -1.65 2.16
CA GLY A 45 -4.30 -2.59 2.73
C GLY A 45 -4.13 -2.38 4.22
N LEU A 46 -4.03 -1.13 4.66
CA LEU A 46 -3.92 -0.83 6.09
C LEU A 46 -5.16 -1.25 6.85
N ALA A 47 -6.33 -1.14 6.24
CA ALA A 47 -7.57 -1.56 6.90
C ALA A 47 -7.66 -3.07 7.08
N LEU A 48 -6.94 -3.85 6.28
CA LEU A 48 -6.91 -5.30 6.42
C LEU A 48 -6.03 -5.77 7.57
N ILE A 49 -5.14 -4.93 8.03
CA ILE A 49 -4.25 -5.24 9.15
C ILE A 49 -4.92 -4.83 10.45
#